data_5242c78f3e5697b12ab0d8f0d31259e4
#
_entry.id   5242c78f3e5697b12ab0d8f0d31259e4
#
_cell.length_a   1.000
_cell.length_b   1.000
_cell.length_c   1.000
_cell.angle_alpha   90.00
_cell.angle_beta   90.00
_cell.angle_gamma   90.00
#
_symmetry.space_group_name_H-M   'P 1'
#
loop_
_entity.id
_entity.type
_entity.pdbx_description
1 polymer ?
#
loop_
_entity_poly.entity_id
_entity_poly.type
_entity_poly.pdbx_seq_one_letter_code
_entity_poly.pdbx_strand_id
1 'polypeptide(L)'
;MKNNMSRRQFLKTGGLALAAMTFQPASVLSSSGTFSQRYVSLRPSASKRSFISKAVDAAIEEAKPKIKDEKLRWMFENCFPNTLDTTVRYRVKNGRPDTFVITGDIDAMWLRDSSAQVWPYLPLMKKD
;
A
#
# COMPACT_ATOMS: atom_id res chain seq x y z
N MET A 1 -9.79 22.25 36.18
CA MET A 1 -11.22 21.86 36.13
C MET A 1 -11.46 20.98 34.91
N LYS A 2 -11.70 19.67 35.08
CA LYS A 2 -12.00 18.75 33.98
C LYS A 2 -13.51 18.77 33.73
N ASN A 3 -13.96 19.37 32.64
CA ASN A 3 -15.35 19.29 32.21
C ASN A 3 -15.61 17.89 31.65
N ASN A 4 -16.19 17.03 32.47
CA ASN A 4 -16.73 15.74 32.02
C ASN A 4 -18.08 15.96 31.35
N MET A 5 -18.08 16.03 30.03
CA MET A 5 -19.31 16.08 29.23
C MET A 5 -20.01 14.71 29.30
N SER A 6 -21.27 14.68 29.76
CA SER A 6 -22.04 13.46 29.90
C SER A 6 -22.41 12.89 28.51
N ARG A 7 -22.56 11.54 28.40
CA ARG A 7 -22.98 10.87 27.15
C ARG A 7 -24.27 11.44 26.58
N ARG A 8 -25.21 11.88 27.46
CA ARG A 8 -26.47 12.51 27.03
C ARG A 8 -26.26 13.89 26.41
N GLN A 9 -25.29 14.68 26.91
CA GLN A 9 -24.96 15.98 26.33
C GLN A 9 -24.29 15.82 24.97
N PHE A 10 -23.42 14.82 24.82
CA PHE A 10 -22.79 14.50 23.53
C PHE A 10 -23.82 14.11 22.48
N LEU A 11 -24.79 13.26 22.81
CA LEU A 11 -25.85 12.85 21.89
C LEU A 11 -26.80 14.01 21.51
N LYS A 12 -27.11 14.92 22.45
CA LYS A 12 -27.94 16.09 22.14
C LYS A 12 -27.24 17.10 21.25
N THR A 13 -25.93 17.35 21.47
CA THR A 13 -25.16 18.28 20.65
C THR A 13 -24.83 17.67 19.27
N GLY A 14 -24.53 16.38 19.21
CA GLY A 14 -24.29 15.66 17.95
C GLY A 14 -25.55 15.53 17.09
N GLY A 15 -26.70 15.30 17.70
CA GLY A 15 -27.98 15.21 17.00
C GLY A 15 -28.44 16.54 16.38
N LEU A 16 -28.18 17.66 17.04
CA LEU A 16 -28.48 18.99 16.49
C LEU A 16 -27.59 19.38 15.32
N ALA A 17 -26.31 18.93 15.30
CA ALA A 17 -25.40 19.17 14.19
C ALA A 17 -25.80 18.38 12.93
N LEU A 18 -26.33 17.15 13.08
CA LEU A 18 -26.85 16.38 11.95
C LEU A 18 -28.15 16.96 11.37
N ALA A 19 -29.03 17.51 12.22
CA ALA A 19 -30.28 18.09 11.75
C ALA A 19 -30.10 19.39 10.95
N ALA A 20 -29.01 20.14 11.19
CA ALA A 20 -28.67 21.34 10.42
C ALA A 20 -28.14 21.05 9.00
N MET A 21 -27.67 19.82 8.72
CA MET A 21 -27.20 19.43 7.40
C MET A 21 -28.29 18.93 6.44
N THR A 22 -29.53 18.73 6.91
CA THR A 22 -30.62 18.20 6.09
C THR A 22 -31.47 19.24 5.38
N PHE A 23 -31.25 20.54 5.61
CA PHE A 23 -31.98 21.64 4.96
C PHE A 23 -31.13 22.42 3.96
N GLN A 24 -30.35 21.76 3.12
CA GLN A 24 -29.82 22.39 1.91
C GLN A 24 -30.72 22.02 0.73
N PRO A 25 -31.18 23.01 -0.07
CA PRO A 25 -31.97 22.71 -1.26
C PRO A 25 -31.13 21.89 -2.23
N ALA A 26 -31.76 20.87 -2.80
CA ALA A 26 -31.18 19.83 -3.65
C ALA A 26 -30.65 20.31 -5.03
N SER A 27 -30.12 21.52 -5.13
CA SER A 27 -29.64 22.10 -6.38
C SER A 27 -28.09 22.12 -6.56
N VAL A 28 -27.32 21.47 -5.67
CA VAL A 28 -25.83 21.48 -5.75
C VAL A 28 -25.23 20.11 -6.06
N LEU A 29 -26.03 19.09 -6.39
CA LEU A 29 -25.49 17.74 -6.64
C LEU A 29 -25.82 17.24 -8.05
N SER A 30 -25.41 17.98 -9.07
CA SER A 30 -25.32 17.48 -10.43
C SER A 30 -24.03 17.85 -11.10
N SER A 31 -22.92 17.80 -10.38
CA SER A 31 -21.64 17.54 -11.01
C SER A 31 -21.36 16.04 -10.86
N SER A 32 -21.99 15.24 -11.71
CA SER A 32 -21.50 13.90 -12.07
C SER A 32 -20.18 14.04 -12.84
N GLY A 33 -19.20 14.71 -12.23
CA GLY A 33 -17.82 14.54 -12.57
C GLY A 33 -17.50 13.12 -12.18
N THR A 34 -17.51 12.21 -13.13
CA THR A 34 -16.77 10.95 -13.05
C THR A 34 -15.35 11.34 -12.73
N PHE A 35 -15.01 11.39 -11.43
CA PHE A 35 -13.62 11.35 -11.00
C PHE A 35 -13.10 10.00 -11.49
N SER A 36 -12.60 9.99 -12.72
CA SER A 36 -11.74 8.91 -13.20
C SER A 36 -10.55 8.89 -12.25
N GLN A 37 -10.63 8.05 -11.23
CA GLN A 37 -9.55 7.85 -10.28
C GLN A 37 -8.38 7.27 -11.09
N ARG A 38 -7.47 8.12 -11.52
CA ARG A 38 -6.31 7.73 -12.29
C ARG A 38 -5.37 6.96 -11.38
N TYR A 39 -5.25 5.68 -11.60
CA TYR A 39 -4.34 4.81 -10.86
C TYR A 39 -2.90 5.07 -11.28
N VAL A 40 -2.23 5.98 -10.56
CA VAL A 40 -0.82 6.30 -10.77
C VAL A 40 0.05 5.35 -9.94
N SER A 41 1.12 4.82 -10.53
CA SER A 41 2.07 3.98 -9.79
C SER A 41 2.67 4.75 -8.62
N LEU A 42 2.65 4.13 -7.44
CA LEU A 42 3.27 4.62 -6.20
C LEU A 42 4.61 3.95 -5.93
N ARG A 43 5.06 3.08 -6.84
CA ARG A 43 6.31 2.36 -6.71
C ARG A 43 7.49 3.34 -6.63
N PRO A 44 8.45 3.16 -5.71
CA PRO A 44 9.63 4.02 -5.63
C PRO A 44 10.42 4.03 -6.94
N SER A 45 11.06 5.16 -7.26
CA SER A 45 12.03 5.21 -8.38
C SER A 45 13.15 4.20 -8.13
N ALA A 46 13.75 3.67 -9.20
CA ALA A 46 14.80 2.64 -9.11
C ALA A 46 15.93 3.01 -8.13
N SER A 47 16.33 4.29 -8.12
CA SER A 47 17.38 4.80 -7.22
C SER A 47 17.01 4.82 -5.73
N LYS A 48 15.72 4.69 -5.41
CA LYS A 48 15.20 4.70 -4.02
C LYS A 48 14.77 3.32 -3.54
N ARG A 49 14.87 2.29 -4.39
CA ARG A 49 14.52 0.91 -4.02
C ARG A 49 15.62 0.28 -3.19
N SER A 50 15.22 -0.49 -2.18
CA SER A 50 16.13 -1.21 -1.30
C SER A 50 16.85 -2.35 -2.03
N PHE A 51 16.16 -3.02 -2.94
CA PHE A 51 16.70 -4.10 -3.78
C PHE A 51 16.06 -4.06 -5.16
N ILE A 52 16.85 -4.26 -6.21
CA ILE A 52 16.37 -4.28 -7.60
C ILE A 52 16.53 -5.69 -8.14
N SER A 53 15.41 -6.31 -8.56
CA SER A 53 15.38 -7.58 -9.27
C SER A 53 14.84 -7.34 -10.69
N LYS A 54 15.67 -7.63 -11.69
CA LYS A 54 15.27 -7.52 -13.09
C LYS A 54 14.20 -8.55 -13.45
N ALA A 55 14.24 -9.72 -12.83
CA ALA A 55 13.25 -10.77 -13.04
C ALA A 55 11.87 -10.38 -12.50
N VAL A 56 11.82 -9.67 -11.34
CA VAL A 56 10.56 -9.15 -10.79
C VAL A 56 10.01 -8.01 -11.66
N ASP A 57 10.86 -7.10 -12.11
CA ASP A 57 10.46 -6.03 -13.02
C ASP A 57 9.89 -6.60 -14.33
N ALA A 58 10.55 -7.57 -14.93
CA ALA A 58 10.05 -8.25 -16.14
C ALA A 58 8.72 -8.97 -15.89
N ALA A 59 8.56 -9.66 -14.76
CA ALA A 59 7.31 -10.33 -14.41
C ALA A 59 6.13 -9.34 -14.25
N ILE A 60 6.39 -8.15 -13.71
CA ILE A 60 5.38 -7.09 -13.61
C ILE A 60 4.94 -6.64 -15.00
N GLU A 61 5.89 -6.32 -15.87
CA GLU A 61 5.58 -5.85 -17.23
C GLU A 61 4.87 -6.92 -18.07
N GLU A 62 5.19 -8.20 -17.86
CA GLU A 62 4.50 -9.31 -18.51
C GLU A 62 3.05 -9.50 -17.99
N ALA A 63 2.82 -9.33 -16.68
CA ALA A 63 1.53 -9.57 -16.06
C ALA A 63 0.54 -8.41 -16.28
N LYS A 64 1.00 -7.18 -16.26
CA LYS A 64 0.14 -5.96 -16.37
C LYS A 64 -0.84 -6.01 -17.54
N PRO A 65 -0.46 -6.33 -18.78
CA PRO A 65 -1.40 -6.37 -19.91
C PRO A 65 -2.43 -7.51 -19.81
N LYS A 66 -2.16 -8.55 -19.02
CA LYS A 66 -3.05 -9.69 -18.80
C LYS A 66 -4.13 -9.39 -17.75
N ILE A 67 -3.92 -8.40 -16.87
CA ILE A 67 -4.86 -7.99 -15.83
C ILE A 67 -5.81 -6.93 -16.41
N LYS A 68 -7.05 -7.32 -16.69
CA LYS A 68 -8.07 -6.45 -17.32
C LYS A 68 -8.57 -5.37 -16.38
N ASP A 69 -8.78 -5.69 -15.11
CA ASP A 69 -9.22 -4.74 -14.08
C ASP A 69 -8.11 -3.75 -13.77
N GLU A 70 -8.39 -2.46 -13.96
CA GLU A 70 -7.41 -1.38 -13.81
C GLU A 70 -6.93 -1.22 -12.37
N LYS A 71 -7.83 -1.37 -11.38
CA LYS A 71 -7.49 -1.30 -9.97
C LYS A 71 -6.62 -2.47 -9.55
N LEU A 72 -6.95 -3.69 -9.97
CA LEU A 72 -6.14 -4.88 -9.68
C LEU A 72 -4.76 -4.79 -10.33
N ARG A 73 -4.66 -4.29 -11.55
CA ARG A 73 -3.40 -4.06 -12.23
C ARG A 73 -2.52 -3.07 -11.46
N TRP A 74 -3.10 -1.96 -11.02
CA TRP A 74 -2.42 -0.98 -10.17
C TRP A 74 -1.98 -1.58 -8.83
N MET A 75 -2.86 -2.34 -8.15
CA MET A 75 -2.52 -3.03 -6.91
C MET A 75 -1.38 -4.01 -7.11
N PHE A 76 -1.41 -4.82 -8.17
CA PHE A 76 -0.35 -5.76 -8.46
C PHE A 76 1.00 -5.05 -8.69
N GLU A 77 1.03 -4.00 -9.50
CA GLU A 77 2.23 -3.22 -9.77
C GLU A 77 2.87 -2.63 -8.51
N ASN A 78 2.06 -2.21 -7.53
CA ASN A 78 2.56 -1.58 -6.31
C ASN A 78 2.81 -2.57 -5.18
N CYS A 79 2.00 -3.61 -5.04
CA CYS A 79 2.10 -4.56 -3.91
C CYS A 79 3.09 -5.69 -4.17
N PHE A 80 3.12 -6.23 -5.41
CA PHE A 80 3.98 -7.36 -5.73
C PHE A 80 5.47 -7.09 -5.48
N PRO A 81 6.06 -5.96 -5.91
CA PRO A 81 7.48 -5.68 -5.67
C PRO A 81 7.77 -5.07 -4.29
N ASN A 82 6.75 -4.72 -3.49
CA ASN A 82 6.91 -3.87 -2.33
C ASN A 82 7.95 -4.40 -1.31
N THR A 83 7.99 -5.70 -1.07
CA THR A 83 8.98 -6.29 -0.16
C THR A 83 10.41 -5.98 -0.61
N LEU A 84 10.73 -6.20 -1.89
CA LEU A 84 12.05 -5.92 -2.43
C LEU A 84 12.34 -4.42 -2.50
N ASP A 85 11.35 -3.63 -2.87
CA ASP A 85 11.51 -2.20 -3.04
C ASP A 85 11.74 -1.45 -1.72
N THR A 86 11.18 -1.93 -0.58
CA THR A 86 11.11 -1.14 0.65
C THR A 86 11.61 -1.83 1.91
N THR A 87 11.53 -3.16 2.02
CA THR A 87 11.76 -3.87 3.29
C THR A 87 13.02 -4.74 3.32
N VAL A 88 13.62 -5.01 2.18
CA VAL A 88 14.85 -5.78 2.09
C VAL A 88 16.07 -4.89 2.36
N ARG A 89 16.94 -5.34 3.26
CA ARG A 89 18.26 -4.75 3.50
C ARG A 89 19.31 -5.77 3.08
N TYR A 90 19.86 -5.61 1.89
CA TYR A 90 20.92 -6.46 1.36
C TYR A 90 22.30 -5.84 1.64
N ARG A 91 23.24 -6.68 2.05
CA ARG A 91 24.64 -6.30 2.22
C ARG A 91 25.56 -7.52 2.03
N VAL A 92 26.84 -7.27 1.87
CA VAL A 92 27.86 -8.31 1.95
C VAL A 92 28.58 -8.21 3.28
N LYS A 93 28.57 -9.28 4.08
CA LYS A 93 29.23 -9.38 5.37
C LYS A 93 30.26 -10.49 5.31
N ASN A 94 31.53 -10.17 5.57
CA ASN A 94 32.64 -11.13 5.52
C ASN A 94 32.69 -11.93 4.19
N GLY A 95 32.47 -11.25 3.07
CA GLY A 95 32.46 -11.86 1.73
C GLY A 95 31.23 -12.73 1.41
N ARG A 96 30.21 -12.75 2.27
CA ARG A 96 28.99 -13.52 2.06
C ARG A 96 27.77 -12.60 1.97
N PRO A 97 26.79 -12.93 1.10
CA PRO A 97 25.52 -12.24 1.07
C PRO A 97 24.82 -12.34 2.43
N ASP A 98 24.32 -11.22 2.92
CA ASP A 98 23.55 -11.11 4.15
C ASP A 98 22.31 -10.26 3.87
N THR A 99 21.15 -10.82 4.14
CA THR A 99 19.88 -10.18 3.83
C THR A 99 18.99 -10.14 5.06
N PHE A 100 18.50 -8.95 5.38
CA PHE A 100 17.54 -8.74 6.44
C PHE A 100 16.22 -8.26 5.83
N VAL A 101 15.12 -8.91 6.15
CA VAL A 101 13.78 -8.58 5.62
C VAL A 101 12.90 -8.10 6.75
N ILE A 102 12.57 -6.82 6.73
CA ILE A 102 11.68 -6.21 7.73
C ILE A 102 10.25 -6.68 7.50
N THR A 103 9.55 -7.01 8.59
CA THR A 103 8.16 -7.45 8.55
C THR A 103 7.22 -6.35 9.05
N GLY A 104 6.81 -5.46 8.16
CA GLY A 104 5.88 -4.38 8.48
C GLY A 104 6.58 -3.13 9.05
N ASP A 105 6.00 -2.56 10.10
CA ASP A 105 6.40 -1.29 10.71
C ASP A 105 7.48 -1.42 11.81
N ILE A 106 7.81 -2.64 12.21
CA ILE A 106 8.80 -2.93 13.25
C ILE A 106 10.12 -3.30 12.57
N ASP A 107 11.23 -2.71 13.00
CA ASP A 107 12.58 -3.06 12.52
C ASP A 107 13.04 -4.42 13.11
N ALA A 108 12.34 -5.46 12.69
CA ALA A 108 12.58 -6.84 13.08
C ALA A 108 12.39 -7.80 11.90
N MET A 109 13.14 -8.88 11.91
CA MET A 109 13.02 -9.99 10.97
C MET A 109 12.37 -11.18 11.67
N TRP A 110 11.08 -11.38 11.44
CA TRP A 110 10.34 -12.53 11.94
C TRP A 110 10.42 -13.65 10.92
N LEU A 111 11.03 -14.77 11.27
CA LEU A 111 11.33 -15.85 10.32
C LEU A 111 10.11 -16.27 9.46
N ARG A 112 8.97 -16.52 10.10
CA ARG A 112 7.73 -16.89 9.41
C ARG A 112 7.27 -15.80 8.43
N ASP A 113 7.19 -14.58 8.92
CA ASP A 113 6.62 -13.47 8.16
C ASP A 113 7.56 -13.03 7.03
N SER A 114 8.86 -12.95 7.29
CA SER A 114 9.87 -12.67 6.26
C SER A 114 9.90 -13.75 5.18
N SER A 115 9.76 -15.02 5.57
CA SER A 115 9.66 -16.13 4.61
C SER A 115 8.43 -16.01 3.73
N ALA A 116 7.27 -15.67 4.31
CA ALA A 116 6.04 -15.46 3.57
C ALA A 116 6.15 -14.28 2.58
N GLN A 117 6.82 -13.20 2.99
CA GLN A 117 7.02 -12.03 2.13
C GLN A 117 7.91 -12.32 0.91
N VAL A 118 8.91 -13.18 1.02
CA VAL A 118 9.80 -13.51 -0.09
C VAL A 118 9.32 -14.68 -0.94
N TRP A 119 8.37 -15.48 -0.42
CA TRP A 119 7.84 -16.67 -1.10
C TRP A 119 7.36 -16.42 -2.54
N PRO A 120 6.65 -15.32 -2.86
CA PRO A 120 6.20 -15.05 -4.22
C PRO A 120 7.31 -14.91 -5.25
N TYR A 121 8.54 -14.62 -4.84
CA TYR A 121 9.68 -14.42 -5.74
C TYR A 121 10.47 -15.70 -6.04
N LEU A 122 10.24 -16.79 -5.26
CA LEU A 122 10.98 -18.05 -5.46
C LEU A 122 10.98 -18.58 -6.91
N PRO A 123 9.85 -18.53 -7.65
CA PRO A 123 9.84 -18.95 -9.05
C PRO A 123 10.73 -18.12 -9.97
N LEU A 124 11.08 -16.90 -9.55
CA LEU A 124 11.86 -15.94 -10.35
C LEU A 124 13.36 -16.00 -10.07
N MET A 125 13.78 -16.61 -8.95
CA MET A 125 15.20 -16.65 -8.51
C MET A 125 16.20 -17.19 -9.54
N LYS A 126 15.75 -18.04 -10.46
CA LYS A 126 16.61 -18.59 -11.52
C LYS A 126 16.73 -17.69 -12.75
N LYS A 127 16.03 -16.57 -12.76
CA LYS A 127 15.96 -15.63 -13.88
C LYS A 127 16.68 -14.32 -13.61
N ASP A 128 17.22 -14.14 -12.41
CA ASP A 128 17.92 -12.93 -11.96
C ASP A 128 19.44 -13.04 -12.11
#